data_d65acd0dd4e0b3a40594ed4a59669e53
#
_entry.id   d65acd0dd4e0b3a40594ed4a59669e53
#
_cell.length_a   1.000
_cell.length_b   1.000
_cell.length_c   1.000
_cell.angle_alpha   90.00
_cell.angle_beta   90.00
_cell.angle_gamma   90.00
#
_symmetry.space_group_name_H-M   'P 1'
#
loop_
_entity.id
_entity.type
_entity.pdbx_description
1 polymer ?
#
loop_
_entity_poly.entity_id
_entity_poly.type
_entity_poly.pdbx_seq_one_letter_code
_entity_poly.pdbx_strand_id
1 'polypeptide(L)'
;VPTTTVLVVLFDQVQSLDVTGPMEVFTGANTWQAAHGRPPAYRVVTGSLGGGPVRTSSGLLITPDLDLAEAGDADLVLAPGGPGSLAPDPGLVAWLGRFAPTARTLVSVCTGAFLLAEAGLLTGRRVTTHWAHSRTLARRFPEVDVDSEPIFVRDGNVSTSAGVTAGLDLALALVEDDLGRDAALAIARHLVVFLRRPGGQAQFSVQLATQVARRAPLREVQQWISEHPGADLSVEALARRARLSPRQFARAFAAEVGMTPGRYVDRVRLEAARRRLEDTRDGVEETARACGYGTPEALRRAFLRALGVGPLEYRRRFRPGPPLGAGRHETEEDREHHADRDRAVRPDDRAGRGRPLRDTGTAAGGGGRVRR
;
A
#
# COMPACT_ATOMS: atom_id res chain seq x y z
N VAL A 1 -21.00 -2.17 15.47
CA VAL A 1 -19.62 -1.65 15.60
C VAL A 1 -19.76 -0.26 16.22
N PRO A 2 -19.03 0.10 17.27
CA PRO A 2 -19.02 1.47 17.79
C PRO A 2 -18.51 2.44 16.72
N THR A 3 -19.02 3.67 16.72
CA THR A 3 -18.60 4.71 15.78
C THR A 3 -17.18 5.16 16.11
N THR A 4 -16.26 5.06 15.15
CA THR A 4 -14.86 5.51 15.28
C THR A 4 -14.77 7.02 15.12
N THR A 5 -14.27 7.73 16.14
CA THR A 5 -14.02 9.18 16.06
C THR A 5 -12.66 9.44 15.40
N VAL A 6 -12.68 10.15 14.26
CA VAL A 6 -11.51 10.57 13.50
C VAL A 6 -11.31 12.06 13.71
N LEU A 7 -10.20 12.44 14.37
CA LEU A 7 -9.80 13.84 14.55
C LEU A 7 -8.75 14.22 13.51
N VAL A 8 -9.09 15.15 12.62
CA VAL A 8 -8.18 15.69 11.60
C VAL A 8 -7.59 17.00 12.10
N VAL A 9 -6.27 17.03 12.22
CA VAL A 9 -5.54 18.19 12.74
C VAL A 9 -5.32 19.23 11.65
N LEU A 10 -5.79 20.46 11.86
CA LEU A 10 -5.64 21.56 10.93
C LEU A 10 -4.62 22.58 11.43
N PHE A 11 -3.86 23.15 10.50
CA PHE A 11 -2.86 24.19 10.75
C PHE A 11 -2.62 25.01 9.47
N ASP A 12 -2.09 26.21 9.59
CA ASP A 12 -1.81 27.06 8.44
C ASP A 12 -0.84 26.42 7.47
N GLN A 13 -1.08 26.59 6.15
CA GLN A 13 -0.36 25.96 5.05
C GLN A 13 -0.51 24.41 5.01
N VAL A 14 -1.58 23.88 5.59
CA VAL A 14 -1.94 22.46 5.41
C VAL A 14 -2.27 22.19 3.94
N GLN A 15 -1.90 21.00 3.44
CA GLN A 15 -2.29 20.56 2.10
C GLN A 15 -3.76 20.13 2.11
N SER A 16 -4.61 20.84 1.37
CA SER A 16 -6.07 20.63 1.38
C SER A 16 -6.48 19.20 1.05
N LEU A 17 -5.83 18.56 0.07
CA LEU A 17 -6.16 17.19 -0.33
C LEU A 17 -5.73 16.14 0.72
N ASP A 18 -4.72 16.44 1.54
CA ASP A 18 -4.33 15.58 2.67
C ASP A 18 -5.40 15.57 3.78
N VAL A 19 -6.23 16.62 3.84
CA VAL A 19 -7.40 16.74 4.72
C VAL A 19 -8.61 16.10 4.05
N THR A 20 -9.02 16.63 2.90
CA THR A 20 -10.29 16.28 2.26
C THR A 20 -10.29 14.86 1.69
N GLY A 21 -9.16 14.37 1.18
CA GLY A 21 -9.07 13.03 0.60
C GLY A 21 -9.46 11.91 1.57
N PRO A 22 -8.82 11.78 2.73
CA PRO A 22 -9.24 10.81 3.76
C PRO A 22 -10.66 11.06 4.28
N MET A 23 -11.09 12.33 4.44
CA MET A 23 -12.44 12.66 4.87
C MET A 23 -13.51 12.13 3.92
N GLU A 24 -13.31 12.26 2.59
CA GLU A 24 -14.21 11.72 1.57
C GLU A 24 -14.31 10.20 1.66
N VAL A 25 -13.22 9.50 1.98
CA VAL A 25 -13.25 8.05 2.16
C VAL A 25 -14.07 7.65 3.39
N PHE A 26 -13.87 8.29 4.55
CA PHE A 26 -14.63 8.00 5.77
C PHE A 26 -16.11 8.38 5.64
N THR A 27 -16.41 9.50 4.95
CA THR A 27 -17.80 9.90 4.64
C THR A 27 -18.45 8.91 3.67
N GLY A 28 -17.71 8.46 2.66
CA GLY A 28 -18.16 7.40 1.75
C GLY A 28 -18.49 6.10 2.48
N ALA A 29 -17.72 5.75 3.53
CA ALA A 29 -18.00 4.60 4.38
C ALA A 29 -19.34 4.76 5.13
N ASN A 30 -19.64 5.94 5.64
CA ASN A 30 -20.93 6.23 6.28
C ASN A 30 -22.09 6.15 5.28
N THR A 31 -21.90 6.66 4.07
CA THR A 31 -22.89 6.53 2.98
C THR A 31 -23.16 5.06 2.62
N TRP A 32 -22.11 4.26 2.55
CA TRP A 32 -22.23 2.84 2.31
C TRP A 32 -22.97 2.12 3.45
N GLN A 33 -22.67 2.44 4.71
CA GLN A 33 -23.36 1.89 5.89
C GLN A 33 -24.84 2.25 5.86
N ALA A 34 -25.18 3.51 5.58
CA ALA A 34 -26.58 3.97 5.49
C ALA A 34 -27.35 3.22 4.40
N ALA A 35 -26.75 2.98 3.23
CA ALA A 35 -27.35 2.20 2.15
C ALA A 35 -27.63 0.74 2.55
N HIS A 36 -26.98 0.23 3.61
CA HIS A 36 -27.19 -1.12 4.15
C HIS A 36 -27.99 -1.11 5.47
N GLY A 37 -28.64 0.01 5.83
CA GLY A 37 -29.44 0.12 7.03
C GLY A 37 -28.63 0.05 8.34
N ARG A 38 -27.36 0.43 8.31
CA ARG A 38 -26.42 0.38 9.44
C ARG A 38 -26.09 1.78 9.94
N PRO A 39 -25.76 1.95 11.22
CA PRO A 39 -25.33 3.25 11.77
C PRO A 39 -24.01 3.70 11.16
N PRO A 40 -23.68 5.02 11.21
CA PRO A 40 -22.40 5.54 10.76
C PRO A 40 -21.23 4.85 11.46
N ALA A 41 -20.21 4.48 10.68
CA ALA A 41 -19.00 3.85 11.18
C ALA A 41 -17.97 4.87 11.68
N TYR A 42 -17.99 6.09 11.12
CA TYR A 42 -17.03 7.16 11.44
C TYR A 42 -17.70 8.47 11.78
N ARG A 43 -17.18 9.14 12.79
CA ARG A 43 -17.44 10.55 13.10
C ARG A 43 -16.17 11.34 12.82
N VAL A 44 -16.13 12.05 11.70
CA VAL A 44 -14.98 12.87 11.33
C VAL A 44 -15.15 14.26 11.90
N VAL A 45 -14.14 14.75 12.62
CA VAL A 45 -14.09 16.05 13.25
C VAL A 45 -12.76 16.72 12.92
N THR A 46 -12.80 18.01 12.62
CA THR A 46 -11.60 18.81 12.33
C THR A 46 -11.30 19.76 13.48
N GLY A 47 -10.01 19.91 13.83
CA GLY A 47 -9.59 20.80 14.90
C GLY A 47 -8.36 21.61 14.57
N SER A 48 -8.29 22.86 15.01
CA SER A 48 -7.10 23.72 14.96
C SER A 48 -6.77 24.29 16.34
N LEU A 49 -5.54 24.74 16.57
CA LEU A 49 -5.21 25.46 17.80
C LEU A 49 -5.98 26.78 17.85
N GLY A 50 -6.70 27.01 18.95
CA GLY A 50 -7.54 28.18 19.17
C GLY A 50 -8.85 28.18 18.35
N GLY A 51 -9.19 27.07 17.66
CA GLY A 51 -10.44 26.90 16.92
C GLY A 51 -10.64 27.87 15.74
N GLY A 52 -9.59 28.59 15.35
CA GLY A 52 -9.65 29.58 14.27
C GLY A 52 -9.53 28.92 12.87
N PRO A 53 -10.05 29.61 11.81
CA PRO A 53 -9.90 29.16 10.44
C PRO A 53 -8.44 29.10 10.03
N VAL A 54 -8.06 28.08 9.23
CA VAL A 54 -6.72 27.89 8.70
C VAL A 54 -6.70 28.10 7.19
N ARG A 55 -5.63 28.68 6.66
CA ARG A 55 -5.41 28.81 5.22
C ARG A 55 -4.55 27.69 4.71
N THR A 56 -5.08 26.91 3.77
CA THR A 56 -4.36 25.82 3.13
C THR A 56 -3.25 26.34 2.21
N SER A 57 -2.32 25.48 1.83
CA SER A 57 -1.25 25.79 0.86
C SER A 57 -1.79 26.15 -0.53
N SER A 58 -3.01 25.72 -0.87
CA SER A 58 -3.71 26.07 -2.11
C SER A 58 -4.52 27.36 -2.00
N GLY A 59 -4.53 28.02 -0.83
CA GLY A 59 -5.26 29.27 -0.58
C GLY A 59 -6.72 29.10 -0.11
N LEU A 60 -7.22 27.86 -0.05
CA LEU A 60 -8.55 27.58 0.50
C LEU A 60 -8.57 27.88 2.00
N LEU A 61 -9.65 28.47 2.51
CA LEU A 61 -9.87 28.66 3.93
C LEU A 61 -10.74 27.52 4.47
N ILE A 62 -10.29 26.86 5.53
CA ILE A 62 -11.03 25.79 6.21
C ILE A 62 -11.33 26.26 7.62
N THR A 63 -12.61 26.25 8.01
CA THR A 63 -13.05 26.48 9.39
C THR A 63 -13.12 25.13 10.10
N PRO A 64 -12.40 24.95 11.23
CA PRO A 64 -12.46 23.71 12.00
C PRO A 64 -13.79 23.58 12.74
N ASP A 65 -14.12 22.34 13.14
CA ASP A 65 -15.29 22.05 13.97
C ASP A 65 -15.06 22.45 15.43
N LEU A 66 -13.78 22.42 15.90
CA LEU A 66 -13.44 22.69 17.31
C LEU A 66 -12.04 23.27 17.50
N ASP A 67 -11.80 23.81 18.69
CA ASP A 67 -10.47 24.06 19.22
C ASP A 67 -9.83 22.71 19.67
N LEU A 68 -8.58 22.45 19.26
CA LEU A 68 -7.84 21.27 19.72
C LEU A 68 -7.69 21.23 21.25
N ALA A 69 -7.72 22.37 21.94
CA ALA A 69 -7.70 22.42 23.39
C ALA A 69 -8.97 21.80 24.03
N GLU A 70 -10.07 21.77 23.29
CA GLU A 70 -11.36 21.23 23.70
C GLU A 70 -11.63 19.83 23.11
N ALA A 71 -10.66 19.26 22.38
CA ALA A 71 -10.81 17.94 21.77
C ALA A 71 -11.02 16.88 22.87
N GLY A 72 -12.15 16.18 22.77
CA GLY A 72 -12.42 14.96 23.53
C GLY A 72 -11.68 13.75 22.95
N ASP A 73 -11.94 12.55 23.49
CA ASP A 73 -11.32 11.32 23.03
C ASP A 73 -11.51 11.12 21.52
N ALA A 74 -10.43 10.71 20.85
CA ALA A 74 -10.42 10.32 19.45
C ALA A 74 -9.80 8.94 19.28
N ASP A 75 -10.47 8.09 18.50
CA ASP A 75 -9.93 6.75 18.18
C ASP A 75 -8.78 6.83 17.18
N LEU A 76 -8.87 7.80 16.26
CA LEU A 76 -7.89 8.03 15.22
C LEU A 76 -7.54 9.52 15.15
N VAL A 77 -6.23 9.83 15.23
CA VAL A 77 -5.70 11.16 14.97
C VAL A 77 -5.02 11.19 13.62
N LEU A 78 -5.48 12.06 12.72
CA LEU A 78 -4.90 12.24 11.40
C LEU A 78 -4.14 13.57 11.34
N ALA A 79 -2.84 13.49 11.12
CA ALA A 79 -1.92 14.60 10.88
C ALA A 79 -1.66 14.75 9.37
N PRO A 80 -2.32 15.68 8.66
CA PRO A 80 -2.08 15.97 7.26
C PRO A 80 -0.73 16.65 7.05
N GLY A 81 -0.25 16.68 5.80
CA GLY A 81 0.97 17.40 5.45
C GLY A 81 0.70 18.80 4.91
N GLY A 82 1.74 19.38 4.35
CA GLY A 82 1.76 20.71 3.78
C GLY A 82 3.02 21.47 4.19
N PRO A 83 3.30 22.64 3.60
CA PRO A 83 4.44 23.47 4.00
C PRO A 83 4.48 23.78 5.51
N GLY A 84 3.34 23.99 6.16
CA GLY A 84 3.26 24.27 7.58
C GLY A 84 3.75 23.14 8.48
N SER A 85 3.69 21.88 8.02
CA SER A 85 4.20 20.74 8.81
C SER A 85 5.73 20.60 8.80
N LEU A 86 6.44 21.29 7.92
CA LEU A 86 7.92 21.26 7.85
C LEU A 86 8.58 22.15 8.92
N ALA A 87 7.87 23.17 9.37
CA ALA A 87 8.24 24.04 10.48
C ALA A 87 6.99 24.25 11.37
N PRO A 88 6.59 23.22 12.13
CA PRO A 88 5.34 23.23 12.84
C PRO A 88 5.32 24.21 14.01
N ASP A 89 4.13 24.69 14.36
CA ASP A 89 3.90 25.45 15.58
C ASP A 89 4.26 24.62 16.81
N PRO A 90 5.11 25.12 17.74
CA PRO A 90 5.50 24.39 18.95
C PRO A 90 4.31 23.99 19.84
N GLY A 91 3.25 24.80 19.88
CA GLY A 91 2.03 24.51 20.61
C GLY A 91 1.31 23.28 20.02
N LEU A 92 1.27 23.19 18.69
CA LEU A 92 0.71 22.02 18.00
C LEU A 92 1.51 20.75 18.27
N VAL A 93 2.84 20.84 18.21
CA VAL A 93 3.73 19.71 18.55
C VAL A 93 3.52 19.26 19.99
N ALA A 94 3.48 20.20 20.94
CA ALA A 94 3.24 19.90 22.34
C ALA A 94 1.83 19.30 22.57
N TRP A 95 0.83 19.76 21.85
CA TRP A 95 -0.53 19.19 21.92
C TRP A 95 -0.53 17.76 21.38
N LEU A 96 0.07 17.51 20.21
CA LEU A 96 0.19 16.16 19.63
C LEU A 96 0.91 15.20 20.58
N GLY A 97 2.03 15.62 21.18
CA GLY A 97 2.80 14.79 22.12
C GLY A 97 2.00 14.34 23.34
N ARG A 98 1.03 15.15 23.78
CA ARG A 98 0.15 14.84 24.92
C ARG A 98 -1.10 14.05 24.50
N PHE A 99 -1.75 14.46 23.43
CA PHE A 99 -3.05 13.94 23.01
C PHE A 99 -2.94 12.64 22.18
N ALA A 100 -2.03 12.61 21.21
CA ALA A 100 -1.96 11.49 20.28
C ALA A 100 -1.69 10.11 20.92
N PRO A 101 -0.94 9.98 22.03
CA PRO A 101 -0.77 8.69 22.72
C PRO A 101 -2.07 8.10 23.26
N THR A 102 -3.12 8.88 23.46
CA THR A 102 -4.43 8.39 23.93
C THR A 102 -5.24 7.75 22.79
N ALA A 103 -4.92 8.07 21.53
CA ALA A 103 -5.62 7.54 20.37
C ALA A 103 -5.22 6.10 20.06
N ARG A 104 -6.17 5.30 19.61
CA ARG A 104 -5.94 3.92 19.16
C ARG A 104 -5.04 3.86 17.93
N THR A 105 -5.19 4.82 17.03
CA THR A 105 -4.46 4.85 15.74
C THR A 105 -3.96 6.27 15.45
N LEU A 106 -2.67 6.37 15.11
CA LEU A 106 -2.06 7.60 14.62
C LEU A 106 -1.85 7.48 13.11
N VAL A 107 -2.33 8.47 12.37
CA VAL A 107 -2.21 8.53 10.92
C VAL A 107 -1.48 9.78 10.52
N SER A 108 -0.48 9.67 9.65
CA SER A 108 0.06 10.83 8.95
C SER A 108 -0.07 10.70 7.43
N VAL A 109 -0.34 11.82 6.79
CA VAL A 109 -0.39 11.93 5.34
C VAL A 109 0.72 12.89 4.90
N CYS A 110 1.50 12.52 3.87
CA CYS A 110 2.52 13.39 3.30
C CYS A 110 3.58 13.83 4.34
N THR A 111 3.85 15.13 4.42
CA THR A 111 4.76 15.72 5.40
C THR A 111 4.17 15.82 6.82
N GLY A 112 2.96 15.34 7.06
CA GLY A 112 2.41 15.17 8.40
C GLY A 112 3.26 14.26 9.30
N ALA A 113 4.09 13.40 8.70
CA ALA A 113 5.09 12.61 9.43
C ALA A 113 6.10 13.49 10.20
N PHE A 114 6.38 14.71 9.75
CA PHE A 114 7.24 15.65 10.49
C PHE A 114 6.58 16.12 11.79
N LEU A 115 5.26 16.36 11.78
CA LEU A 115 4.52 16.71 12.99
C LEU A 115 4.63 15.61 14.05
N LEU A 116 4.40 14.36 13.64
CA LEU A 116 4.50 13.22 14.54
C LEU A 116 5.93 12.94 15.00
N ALA A 117 6.93 13.16 14.13
CA ALA A 117 8.34 13.01 14.48
C ALA A 117 8.80 14.07 15.49
N GLU A 118 8.44 15.35 15.29
CA GLU A 118 8.71 16.45 16.25
C GLU A 118 8.07 16.19 17.61
N ALA A 119 6.89 15.58 17.63
CA ALA A 119 6.21 15.17 18.85
C ALA A 119 6.79 13.90 19.50
N GLY A 120 7.86 13.29 18.92
CA GLY A 120 8.50 12.08 19.44
C GLY A 120 7.71 10.78 19.21
N LEU A 121 6.65 10.81 18.41
CA LEU A 121 5.70 9.70 18.26
C LEU A 121 6.15 8.65 17.22
N LEU A 122 7.25 8.90 16.49
CA LEU A 122 7.76 8.02 15.45
C LEU A 122 9.08 7.34 15.82
N THR A 123 9.62 7.53 17.01
CA THR A 123 10.88 6.93 17.46
C THR A 123 10.83 5.41 17.39
N GLY A 124 11.79 4.81 16.67
CA GLY A 124 11.88 3.36 16.46
C GLY A 124 10.82 2.78 15.52
N ARG A 125 10.03 3.62 14.86
CA ARG A 125 8.99 3.17 13.94
C ARG A 125 9.47 3.19 12.49
N ARG A 126 8.99 2.20 11.71
CA ARG A 126 9.09 2.22 10.26
C ARG A 126 7.97 3.07 9.67
N VAL A 127 8.34 4.09 8.91
CA VAL A 127 7.39 5.08 8.38
C VAL A 127 7.68 5.41 6.93
N THR A 128 6.69 6.01 6.27
CA THR A 128 6.91 6.69 4.99
C THR A 128 6.43 8.14 5.06
N THR A 129 6.89 8.95 4.12
CA THR A 129 6.46 10.32 3.92
C THR A 129 6.52 10.64 2.43
N HIS A 130 6.17 11.86 2.03
CA HIS A 130 6.28 12.28 0.64
C HIS A 130 7.72 12.10 0.12
N TRP A 131 7.88 11.48 -1.05
CA TRP A 131 9.18 11.12 -1.65
C TRP A 131 10.21 12.26 -1.67
N ALA A 132 9.75 13.51 -1.91
CA ALA A 132 10.62 14.68 -1.95
C ALA A 132 11.23 15.03 -0.58
N HIS A 133 10.61 14.57 0.50
CA HIS A 133 10.98 14.90 1.87
C HIS A 133 11.53 13.73 2.68
N SER A 134 11.51 12.48 2.13
CA SER A 134 11.96 11.27 2.83
C SER A 134 13.42 11.37 3.34
N ARG A 135 14.34 11.88 2.50
CA ARG A 135 15.74 12.10 2.91
C ARG A 135 15.88 13.15 3.99
N THR A 136 15.01 14.17 3.99
CA THR A 136 15.05 15.23 4.99
C THR A 136 14.53 14.71 6.32
N LEU A 137 13.45 13.91 6.32
CA LEU A 137 12.92 13.25 7.51
C LEU A 137 13.98 12.34 8.13
N ALA A 138 14.59 11.43 7.35
CA ALA A 138 15.63 10.52 7.83
C ALA A 138 16.87 11.22 8.40
N ARG A 139 17.26 12.38 7.85
CA ARG A 139 18.39 13.14 8.40
C ARG A 139 18.06 13.91 9.66
N ARG A 140 16.82 14.44 9.76
CA ARG A 140 16.37 15.24 10.89
C ARG A 140 16.03 14.38 12.10
N PHE A 141 15.55 13.15 11.85
CA PHE A 141 15.12 12.19 12.87
C PHE A 141 15.78 10.82 12.61
N PRO A 142 17.05 10.67 12.98
CA PRO A 142 17.83 9.45 12.70
C PRO A 142 17.30 8.20 13.43
N GLU A 143 16.49 8.39 14.48
CA GLU A 143 15.82 7.34 15.23
C GLU A 143 14.56 6.78 14.53
N VAL A 144 14.16 7.36 13.40
CA VAL A 144 12.98 6.95 12.61
C VAL A 144 13.44 6.15 11.39
N ASP A 145 12.90 4.93 11.21
CA ASP A 145 13.19 4.10 10.03
C ASP A 145 12.33 4.56 8.83
N VAL A 146 12.90 5.41 7.97
CA VAL A 146 12.19 6.00 6.85
C VAL A 146 12.31 5.15 5.59
N ASP A 147 11.21 4.48 5.21
CA ASP A 147 11.07 3.77 3.94
C ASP A 147 10.39 4.65 2.88
N SER A 148 11.13 5.02 1.86
CA SER A 148 10.66 5.93 0.79
C SER A 148 9.95 5.23 -0.38
N GLU A 149 9.85 3.90 -0.38
CA GLU A 149 9.28 3.14 -1.50
C GLU A 149 7.76 2.94 -1.40
N PRO A 150 7.18 2.52 -0.25
CA PRO A 150 5.75 2.22 -0.19
C PRO A 150 4.88 3.47 -0.24
N ILE A 151 3.67 3.33 -0.80
CA ILE A 151 2.65 4.39 -0.81
C ILE A 151 2.18 4.69 0.62
N PHE A 152 2.08 3.67 1.45
CA PHE A 152 1.86 3.79 2.89
C PHE A 152 2.57 2.67 3.65
N VAL A 153 2.87 2.92 4.92
CA VAL A 153 3.46 1.98 5.88
C VAL A 153 2.56 1.92 7.11
N ARG A 154 2.40 0.75 7.67
CA ARG A 154 1.70 0.51 8.94
C ARG A 154 2.67 -0.18 9.88
N ASP A 155 2.88 0.39 11.06
CA ASP A 155 3.74 -0.13 12.11
C ASP A 155 3.07 0.04 13.48
N GLY A 156 2.54 -1.06 14.01
CA GLY A 156 1.74 -1.05 15.22
C GLY A 156 0.50 -0.16 15.08
N ASN A 157 0.37 0.82 15.95
CA ASN A 157 -0.71 1.81 15.92
C ASN A 157 -0.42 3.04 15.05
N VAL A 158 0.74 3.11 14.39
CA VAL A 158 1.13 4.21 13.52
C VAL A 158 0.96 3.79 12.06
N SER A 159 0.29 4.63 11.27
CA SER A 159 0.11 4.46 9.83
C SER A 159 0.52 5.75 9.13
N THR A 160 1.43 5.66 8.16
CA THR A 160 1.97 6.83 7.47
C THR A 160 1.84 6.64 5.96
N SER A 161 1.53 7.70 5.21
CA SER A 161 1.39 7.63 3.77
C SER A 161 2.23 8.68 3.03
N ALA A 162 2.50 8.39 1.76
CA ALA A 162 3.28 9.22 0.85
C ALA A 162 2.67 10.61 0.58
N GLY A 163 1.39 10.74 0.82
CA GLY A 163 0.72 12.03 0.74
C GLY A 163 -0.05 12.30 -0.54
N VAL A 164 -0.75 13.42 -0.51
CA VAL A 164 -1.71 13.85 -1.51
C VAL A 164 -2.73 12.74 -1.76
N THR A 165 -2.73 12.12 -2.92
CA THR A 165 -3.68 11.04 -3.23
C THR A 165 -3.40 9.74 -2.48
N ALA A 166 -2.20 9.52 -1.93
CA ALA A 166 -1.89 8.33 -1.12
C ALA A 166 -2.59 8.33 0.25
N GLY A 167 -3.08 9.49 0.70
CA GLY A 167 -3.98 9.59 1.85
C GLY A 167 -5.30 8.84 1.64
N LEU A 168 -5.82 8.86 0.40
CA LEU A 168 -7.00 8.08 0.01
C LEU A 168 -6.72 6.56 0.09
N ASP A 169 -5.53 6.11 -0.39
CA ASP A 169 -5.16 4.70 -0.37
C ASP A 169 -5.06 4.18 1.08
N LEU A 170 -4.45 4.97 1.97
CA LEU A 170 -4.36 4.61 3.39
C LEU A 170 -5.74 4.59 4.06
N ALA A 171 -6.58 5.62 3.82
CA ALA A 171 -7.93 5.66 4.37
C ALA A 171 -8.79 4.48 3.88
N LEU A 172 -8.70 4.12 2.59
CA LEU A 172 -9.38 2.93 2.04
C LEU A 172 -8.89 1.64 2.70
N ALA A 173 -7.58 1.53 3.00
CA ALA A 173 -7.04 0.37 3.71
C ALA A 173 -7.56 0.28 5.17
N LEU A 174 -7.72 1.42 5.86
CA LEU A 174 -8.33 1.47 7.20
C LEU A 174 -9.82 1.07 7.15
N VAL A 175 -10.55 1.56 6.15
CA VAL A 175 -11.96 1.16 5.95
C VAL A 175 -12.07 -0.31 5.57
N GLU A 176 -11.14 -0.86 4.76
CA GLU A 176 -11.12 -2.30 4.43
C GLU A 176 -10.95 -3.16 5.70
N ASP A 177 -10.14 -2.72 6.66
CA ASP A 177 -9.97 -3.43 7.93
C ASP A 177 -11.22 -3.34 8.83
N ASP A 178 -11.83 -2.16 8.92
CA ASP A 178 -12.96 -1.91 9.83
C ASP A 178 -14.28 -2.46 9.28
N LEU A 179 -14.55 -2.33 7.97
CA LEU A 179 -15.84 -2.63 7.33
C LEU A 179 -15.78 -3.72 6.26
N GLY A 180 -14.57 -4.20 5.96
CA GLY A 180 -14.35 -5.24 4.96
C GLY A 180 -14.18 -4.70 3.52
N ARG A 181 -13.76 -5.63 2.66
CA ARG A 181 -13.37 -5.34 1.27
C ARG A 181 -14.50 -4.75 0.42
N ASP A 182 -15.74 -5.22 0.62
CA ASP A 182 -16.87 -4.78 -0.22
C ASP A 182 -17.18 -3.30 0.01
N ALA A 183 -17.13 -2.83 1.26
CA ALA A 183 -17.27 -1.42 1.60
C ALA A 183 -16.16 -0.58 0.95
N ALA A 184 -14.91 -0.96 1.16
CA ALA A 184 -13.77 -0.23 0.60
C ALA A 184 -13.80 -0.20 -0.95
N LEU A 185 -14.21 -1.30 -1.61
CA LEU A 185 -14.34 -1.35 -3.06
C LEU A 185 -15.48 -0.45 -3.57
N ALA A 186 -16.62 -0.40 -2.87
CA ALA A 186 -17.74 0.47 -3.24
C ALA A 186 -17.32 1.95 -3.16
N ILE A 187 -16.59 2.33 -2.11
CA ILE A 187 -16.08 3.69 -1.92
C ILE A 187 -15.04 4.04 -3.00
N ALA A 188 -14.09 3.14 -3.26
CA ALA A 188 -13.07 3.34 -4.29
C ALA A 188 -13.71 3.56 -5.68
N ARG A 189 -14.76 2.81 -6.02
CA ARG A 189 -15.54 2.98 -7.26
C ARG A 189 -16.25 4.32 -7.31
N HIS A 190 -16.87 4.73 -6.19
CA HIS A 190 -17.56 6.02 -6.10
C HIS A 190 -16.60 7.20 -6.30
N LEU A 191 -15.42 7.14 -5.68
CA LEU A 191 -14.38 8.15 -5.79
C LEU A 191 -13.56 8.05 -7.09
N VAL A 192 -13.84 7.02 -7.94
CA VAL A 192 -13.11 6.76 -9.20
C VAL A 192 -11.61 6.58 -8.96
N VAL A 193 -11.25 5.88 -7.88
CA VAL A 193 -9.86 5.56 -7.52
C VAL A 193 -9.66 4.05 -7.45
N PHE A 194 -8.41 3.60 -7.50
CA PHE A 194 -8.10 2.19 -7.28
C PHE A 194 -8.24 1.85 -5.79
N LEU A 195 -8.83 0.70 -5.47
CA LEU A 195 -8.84 0.18 -4.08
C LEU A 195 -7.41 -0.10 -3.60
N ARG A 196 -6.57 -0.63 -4.48
CA ARG A 196 -5.15 -0.83 -4.23
C ARG A 196 -4.38 -0.33 -5.44
N ARG A 197 -3.67 0.76 -5.27
CA ARG A 197 -2.84 1.32 -6.30
C ARG A 197 -1.61 0.45 -6.49
N PRO A 198 -1.30 -0.01 -7.73
CA PRO A 198 -0.09 -0.75 -7.98
C PRO A 198 1.14 0.15 -7.80
N GLY A 199 2.15 -0.35 -7.08
CA GLY A 199 3.47 0.26 -6.97
C GLY A 199 3.75 1.10 -5.74
N GLY A 200 4.96 1.65 -5.70
CA GLY A 200 5.45 2.53 -4.67
C GLY A 200 5.58 3.97 -5.17
N GLN A 201 5.98 4.87 -4.27
CA GLN A 201 6.28 6.28 -4.58
C GLN A 201 7.34 6.44 -5.67
N ALA A 202 8.19 5.42 -5.82
CA ALA A 202 9.20 5.37 -6.85
C ALA A 202 8.64 5.59 -8.27
N GLN A 203 7.39 5.21 -8.54
CA GLN A 203 6.72 5.51 -9.81
C GLN A 203 6.59 6.99 -10.06
N PHE A 204 6.18 7.74 -9.04
CA PHE A 204 6.01 9.20 -9.13
C PHE A 204 7.34 9.92 -9.02
N SER A 205 8.27 9.37 -8.25
CA SER A 205 9.63 9.88 -8.10
C SER A 205 10.46 9.72 -9.38
N VAL A 206 10.28 8.64 -10.19
CA VAL A 206 11.09 8.43 -11.40
C VAL A 206 10.64 9.25 -12.57
N GLN A 207 9.33 9.37 -12.80
CA GLN A 207 8.81 10.24 -13.85
C GLN A 207 9.01 11.73 -13.53
N LEU A 208 9.03 12.10 -12.23
CA LEU A 208 9.18 13.49 -11.78
C LEU A 208 10.58 13.82 -11.25
N ALA A 209 11.34 12.88 -10.70
CA ALA A 209 12.72 13.07 -10.21
C ALA A 209 13.77 12.65 -11.23
N THR A 210 13.43 11.99 -12.30
CA THR A 210 14.25 12.04 -13.49
C THR A 210 14.12 13.46 -14.01
N GLN A 211 15.02 14.32 -13.58
CA GLN A 211 15.22 15.59 -14.25
C GLN A 211 15.32 15.24 -15.73
N VAL A 212 14.38 15.73 -16.52
CA VAL A 212 14.48 15.63 -17.98
C VAL A 212 15.87 16.17 -18.28
N ALA A 213 16.72 15.32 -18.84
CA ALA A 213 18.11 15.71 -19.08
C ALA A 213 18.11 17.03 -19.84
N ARG A 214 18.90 17.97 -19.37
CA ARG A 214 18.97 19.32 -19.98
C ARG A 214 19.55 19.25 -21.39
N ARG A 215 20.49 18.33 -21.63
CA ARG A 215 21.10 18.11 -22.95
C ARG A 215 20.20 17.27 -23.82
N ALA A 216 19.88 17.78 -25.00
CA ALA A 216 19.03 17.11 -26.00
C ALA A 216 19.40 15.63 -26.24
N PRO A 217 20.69 15.24 -26.43
CA PRO A 217 21.04 13.83 -26.66
C PRO A 217 20.73 12.91 -25.48
N LEU A 218 20.83 13.36 -24.24
CA LEU A 218 20.50 12.56 -23.07
C LEU A 218 18.98 12.46 -22.87
N ARG A 219 18.24 13.47 -23.22
CA ARG A 219 16.77 13.47 -23.22
C ARG A 219 16.21 12.49 -24.23
N GLU A 220 16.76 12.48 -25.44
CA GLU A 220 16.40 11.51 -26.47
C GLU A 220 16.67 10.06 -26.03
N VAL A 221 17.80 9.86 -25.34
CA VAL A 221 18.11 8.54 -24.78
C VAL A 221 17.14 8.17 -23.65
N GLN A 222 16.76 9.08 -22.76
CA GLN A 222 15.74 8.82 -21.73
C GLN A 222 14.40 8.42 -22.34
N GLN A 223 13.95 9.15 -23.34
CA GLN A 223 12.73 8.86 -24.07
C GLN A 223 12.80 7.49 -24.74
N TRP A 224 13.91 7.21 -25.44
CA TRP A 224 14.14 5.92 -26.06
C TRP A 224 14.07 4.74 -25.08
N ILE A 225 14.70 4.85 -23.91
CA ILE A 225 14.66 3.82 -22.88
C ILE A 225 13.21 3.54 -22.45
N SER A 226 12.41 4.61 -22.25
CA SER A 226 11.01 4.51 -21.81
C SER A 226 10.10 3.84 -22.85
N GLU A 227 10.35 4.12 -24.12
CA GLU A 227 9.56 3.60 -25.24
C GLU A 227 9.96 2.16 -25.64
N HIS A 228 11.22 1.77 -25.34
CA HIS A 228 11.82 0.50 -25.81
C HIS A 228 12.46 -0.32 -24.68
N PRO A 229 11.71 -0.70 -23.63
CA PRO A 229 12.29 -1.40 -22.47
C PRO A 229 12.88 -2.77 -22.82
N GLY A 230 12.39 -3.40 -23.90
CA GLY A 230 12.88 -4.70 -24.42
C GLY A 230 14.12 -4.62 -25.28
N ALA A 231 14.57 -3.42 -25.70
CA ALA A 231 15.73 -3.25 -26.56
C ALA A 231 17.06 -3.49 -25.83
N ASP A 232 18.17 -3.50 -26.61
CA ASP A 232 19.52 -3.42 -26.02
C ASP A 232 19.73 -2.04 -25.39
N LEU A 233 19.64 -2.00 -24.07
CA LEU A 233 19.83 -0.82 -23.24
C LEU A 233 21.16 -0.88 -22.47
N SER A 234 22.16 -1.58 -23.02
CA SER A 234 23.54 -1.56 -22.50
C SER A 234 24.10 -0.13 -22.51
N VAL A 235 25.02 0.16 -21.59
CA VAL A 235 25.66 1.48 -21.52
C VAL A 235 26.32 1.83 -22.84
N GLU A 236 26.90 0.86 -23.53
CA GLU A 236 27.53 0.98 -24.83
C GLU A 236 26.53 1.38 -25.93
N ALA A 237 25.35 0.73 -25.96
CA ALA A 237 24.30 1.03 -26.93
C ALA A 237 23.73 2.44 -26.71
N LEU A 238 23.45 2.78 -25.44
CA LEU A 238 22.93 4.10 -25.08
C LEU A 238 23.95 5.23 -25.30
N ALA A 239 25.23 4.99 -25.04
CA ALA A 239 26.30 5.94 -25.29
C ALA A 239 26.47 6.22 -26.80
N ARG A 240 26.42 5.20 -27.64
CA ARG A 240 26.43 5.37 -29.12
C ARG A 240 25.28 6.26 -29.56
N ARG A 241 24.06 6.03 -29.02
CA ARG A 241 22.88 6.83 -29.33
C ARG A 241 23.04 8.28 -28.92
N ALA A 242 23.66 8.54 -27.76
CA ALA A 242 24.00 9.88 -27.26
C ALA A 242 25.22 10.52 -27.96
N ARG A 243 25.89 9.80 -28.87
CA ARG A 243 27.15 10.20 -29.50
C ARG A 243 28.25 10.55 -28.49
N LEU A 244 28.34 9.77 -27.41
CA LEU A 244 29.31 9.91 -26.33
C LEU A 244 30.09 8.60 -26.16
N SER A 245 31.27 8.68 -25.54
CA SER A 245 31.92 7.47 -25.04
C SER A 245 31.13 6.88 -23.85
N PRO A 246 31.20 5.56 -23.57
CA PRO A 246 30.47 4.95 -22.45
C PRO A 246 30.73 5.63 -21.11
N ARG A 247 31.97 6.02 -20.84
CA ARG A 247 32.37 6.71 -19.60
C ARG A 247 31.80 8.13 -19.52
N GLN A 248 31.84 8.89 -20.62
CA GLN A 248 31.25 10.23 -20.68
C GLN A 248 29.74 10.17 -20.53
N PHE A 249 29.09 9.23 -21.22
CA PHE A 249 27.64 9.01 -21.12
C PHE A 249 27.22 8.69 -19.68
N ALA A 250 27.85 7.66 -19.05
CA ALA A 250 27.49 7.27 -17.69
C ALA A 250 27.63 8.40 -16.68
N ARG A 251 28.71 9.20 -16.80
CA ARG A 251 28.94 10.37 -15.92
C ARG A 251 27.94 11.47 -16.17
N ALA A 252 27.71 11.85 -17.44
CA ALA A 252 26.78 12.91 -17.80
C ALA A 252 25.33 12.55 -17.46
N PHE A 253 24.95 11.29 -17.73
CA PHE A 253 23.62 10.77 -17.40
C PHE A 253 23.39 10.78 -15.89
N ALA A 254 24.35 10.28 -15.10
CA ALA A 254 24.23 10.29 -13.64
C ALA A 254 24.15 11.70 -13.06
N ALA A 255 24.90 12.64 -13.63
CA ALA A 255 24.89 14.05 -13.18
C ALA A 255 23.57 14.76 -13.50
N GLU A 256 22.96 14.49 -14.67
CA GLU A 256 21.74 15.17 -15.08
C GLU A 256 20.46 14.44 -14.62
N VAL A 257 20.47 13.10 -14.60
CA VAL A 257 19.30 12.26 -14.27
C VAL A 257 19.26 11.89 -12.78
N GLY A 258 20.36 12.10 -12.05
CA GLY A 258 20.46 11.81 -10.62
C GLY A 258 20.69 10.33 -10.30
N MET A 259 20.81 9.46 -11.30
CA MET A 259 21.10 8.02 -11.11
C MET A 259 21.88 7.43 -12.29
N THR A 260 22.54 6.29 -12.07
CA THR A 260 23.30 5.61 -13.14
C THR A 260 22.37 5.09 -14.24
N PRO A 261 22.85 4.99 -15.51
CA PRO A 261 22.06 4.44 -16.61
C PRO A 261 21.47 3.07 -16.31
N GLY A 262 22.25 2.15 -15.72
CA GLY A 262 21.78 0.81 -15.36
C GLY A 262 20.62 0.83 -14.36
N ARG A 263 20.72 1.63 -13.30
CA ARG A 263 19.60 1.79 -12.36
C ARG A 263 18.35 2.39 -13.00
N TYR A 264 18.53 3.31 -13.94
CA TYR A 264 17.41 3.89 -14.69
C TYR A 264 16.74 2.85 -15.57
N VAL A 265 17.52 2.06 -16.32
CA VAL A 265 17.02 0.96 -17.16
C VAL A 265 16.27 -0.08 -16.34
N ASP A 266 16.87 -0.55 -15.24
CA ASP A 266 16.22 -1.53 -14.35
C ASP A 266 14.84 -1.04 -13.88
N ARG A 267 14.75 0.23 -13.59
CA ARG A 267 13.54 0.87 -13.11
C ARG A 267 12.46 0.97 -14.19
N VAL A 268 12.85 1.40 -15.40
CA VAL A 268 11.94 1.47 -16.55
C VAL A 268 11.43 0.08 -16.93
N ARG A 269 12.31 -0.93 -16.94
CA ARG A 269 11.93 -2.31 -17.22
C ARG A 269 10.95 -2.88 -16.19
N LEU A 270 11.18 -2.60 -14.91
CA LEU A 270 10.28 -3.04 -13.84
C LEU A 270 8.89 -2.42 -14.01
N GLU A 271 8.84 -1.12 -14.31
CA GLU A 271 7.59 -0.41 -14.53
C GLU A 271 6.84 -0.94 -15.75
N ALA A 272 7.53 -1.16 -16.86
CA ALA A 272 6.94 -1.75 -18.06
C ALA A 272 6.39 -3.17 -17.79
N ALA A 273 7.12 -3.97 -17.02
CA ALA A 273 6.68 -5.32 -16.66
C ALA A 273 5.45 -5.32 -15.74
N ARG A 274 5.37 -4.37 -14.82
CA ARG A 274 4.19 -4.19 -13.95
C ARG A 274 2.95 -3.86 -14.77
N ARG A 275 3.01 -2.81 -15.61
CA ARG A 275 1.90 -2.42 -16.50
C ARG A 275 1.45 -3.60 -17.36
N ARG A 276 2.40 -4.33 -17.95
CA ARG A 276 2.08 -5.48 -18.78
C ARG A 276 1.37 -6.60 -18.00
N LEU A 277 1.78 -6.85 -16.76
CA LEU A 277 1.12 -7.82 -15.88
C LEU A 277 -0.28 -7.36 -15.44
N GLU A 278 -0.53 -6.06 -15.35
CA GLU A 278 -1.80 -5.43 -14.98
C GLU A 278 -2.76 -5.39 -16.17
N ASP A 279 -2.29 -4.91 -17.33
CA ASP A 279 -3.12 -4.54 -18.47
C ASP A 279 -3.32 -5.69 -19.48
N THR A 280 -2.41 -6.70 -19.48
CA THR A 280 -2.47 -7.77 -20.49
C THR A 280 -2.67 -9.17 -19.87
N ARG A 281 -2.97 -10.15 -20.73
CA ARG A 281 -3.02 -11.59 -20.36
C ARG A 281 -1.71 -12.31 -20.58
N ASP A 282 -0.65 -11.61 -20.94
CA ASP A 282 0.66 -12.21 -21.26
C ASP A 282 1.20 -13.06 -20.11
N GLY A 283 1.82 -14.19 -20.46
CA GLY A 283 2.53 -15.01 -19.50
C GLY A 283 3.71 -14.27 -18.85
N VAL A 284 4.21 -14.79 -17.73
CA VAL A 284 5.40 -14.22 -17.05
C VAL A 284 6.62 -14.28 -17.98
N GLU A 285 6.73 -15.33 -18.80
CA GLU A 285 7.80 -15.49 -19.78
C GLU A 285 7.74 -14.43 -20.88
N GLU A 286 6.57 -14.21 -21.44
CA GLU A 286 6.34 -13.18 -22.46
C GLU A 286 6.58 -11.77 -21.92
N THR A 287 6.10 -11.50 -20.69
CA THR A 287 6.37 -10.25 -19.99
C THR A 287 7.86 -10.03 -19.76
N ALA A 288 8.60 -11.07 -19.34
CA ALA A 288 10.05 -10.99 -19.13
C ALA A 288 10.79 -10.64 -20.42
N ARG A 289 10.41 -11.30 -21.52
CA ARG A 289 11.01 -11.06 -22.84
C ARG A 289 10.70 -9.66 -23.36
N ALA A 290 9.44 -9.27 -23.33
CA ALA A 290 8.98 -7.96 -23.83
C ALA A 290 9.57 -6.77 -23.04
N CYS A 291 9.88 -6.96 -21.76
CA CYS A 291 10.47 -5.92 -20.91
C CYS A 291 11.99 -6.03 -20.76
N GLY A 292 12.66 -6.88 -21.54
CA GLY A 292 14.12 -6.95 -21.61
C GLY A 292 14.80 -7.66 -20.43
N TYR A 293 14.06 -8.49 -19.66
CA TYR A 293 14.66 -9.32 -18.62
C TYR A 293 15.30 -10.61 -19.16
N GLY A 294 14.96 -11.01 -20.38
CA GLY A 294 15.47 -12.22 -21.03
C GLY A 294 14.88 -13.51 -20.47
N THR A 295 14.79 -13.67 -19.15
CA THR A 295 14.27 -14.88 -18.49
C THR A 295 13.21 -14.55 -17.42
N PRO A 296 12.23 -15.46 -17.19
CA PRO A 296 11.25 -15.32 -16.10
C PRO A 296 11.91 -15.19 -14.73
N GLU A 297 13.04 -15.86 -14.51
CA GLU A 297 13.74 -15.84 -13.23
C GLU A 297 14.41 -14.47 -12.97
N ALA A 298 14.95 -13.81 -14.01
CA ALA A 298 15.47 -12.46 -13.89
C ALA A 298 14.34 -11.45 -13.51
N LEU A 299 13.19 -11.59 -14.15
CA LEU A 299 11.99 -10.82 -13.81
C LEU A 299 11.55 -11.09 -12.37
N ARG A 300 11.50 -12.37 -11.95
CA ARG A 300 11.13 -12.76 -10.59
C ARG A 300 12.05 -12.13 -9.54
N ARG A 301 13.37 -12.18 -9.76
CA ARG A 301 14.35 -11.55 -8.87
C ARG A 301 14.18 -10.04 -8.79
N ALA A 302 13.88 -9.38 -9.91
CA ALA A 302 13.62 -7.94 -9.93
C ALA A 302 12.36 -7.57 -9.12
N PHE A 303 11.27 -8.34 -9.29
CA PHE A 303 10.03 -8.16 -8.54
C PHE A 303 10.21 -8.39 -7.04
N LEU A 304 10.88 -9.47 -6.65
CA LEU A 304 11.16 -9.76 -5.23
C LEU A 304 12.00 -8.66 -4.58
N ARG A 305 13.06 -8.17 -5.26
CA ARG A 305 13.90 -7.09 -4.71
C ARG A 305 13.17 -5.76 -4.56
N ALA A 306 12.30 -5.43 -5.52
CA ALA A 306 11.67 -4.13 -5.56
C ALA A 306 10.29 -4.07 -4.89
N LEU A 307 9.55 -5.19 -4.89
CA LEU A 307 8.14 -5.24 -4.49
C LEU A 307 7.86 -6.27 -3.39
N GLY A 308 8.85 -7.08 -3.01
CA GLY A 308 8.70 -8.14 -2.00
C GLY A 308 7.83 -9.31 -2.43
N VAL A 309 7.30 -9.31 -3.67
CA VAL A 309 6.40 -10.35 -4.19
C VAL A 309 6.82 -10.78 -5.59
N GLY A 310 6.47 -12.03 -5.99
CA GLY A 310 6.75 -12.52 -7.33
C GLY A 310 5.74 -12.02 -8.38
N PRO A 311 6.06 -12.09 -9.70
CA PRO A 311 5.21 -11.58 -10.77
C PRO A 311 3.79 -12.18 -10.80
N LEU A 312 3.66 -13.49 -10.54
CA LEU A 312 2.34 -14.16 -10.50
C LEU A 312 1.52 -13.74 -9.28
N GLU A 313 2.18 -13.59 -8.14
CA GLU A 313 1.51 -13.09 -6.92
C GLU A 313 1.11 -11.63 -7.10
N TYR A 314 1.98 -10.82 -7.69
CA TYR A 314 1.68 -9.45 -8.07
C TYR A 314 0.43 -9.39 -8.95
N ARG A 315 0.37 -10.18 -10.05
CA ARG A 315 -0.80 -10.25 -10.94
C ARG A 315 -2.08 -10.62 -10.20
N ARG A 316 -2.04 -11.62 -9.30
CA ARG A 316 -3.23 -12.03 -8.53
C ARG A 316 -3.77 -10.92 -7.63
N ARG A 317 -2.90 -10.06 -7.10
CA ARG A 317 -3.29 -8.92 -6.26
C ARG A 317 -3.96 -7.79 -7.05
N PHE A 318 -3.61 -7.64 -8.32
CA PHE A 318 -4.04 -6.51 -9.16
C PHE A 318 -5.05 -6.88 -10.24
N ARG A 319 -5.29 -8.15 -10.49
CA ARG A 319 -6.42 -8.59 -11.33
C ARG A 319 -7.64 -8.84 -10.46
N PRO A 320 -8.82 -8.24 -10.79
CA PRO A 320 -10.08 -8.73 -10.25
C PRO A 320 -10.21 -10.19 -10.67
N GLY A 321 -10.33 -11.10 -9.70
CA GLY A 321 -10.78 -12.47 -9.97
C GLY A 321 -12.12 -12.41 -10.71
N PRO A 322 -12.52 -13.45 -11.44
CA PRO A 322 -13.87 -13.53 -11.98
C PRO A 322 -14.84 -13.27 -10.82
N PRO A 323 -15.99 -12.59 -11.08
CA PRO A 323 -16.95 -12.30 -10.04
C PRO A 323 -17.30 -13.61 -9.32
N LEU A 324 -17.17 -13.61 -7.99
CA LEU A 324 -17.64 -14.69 -7.13
C LEU A 324 -19.17 -14.73 -7.30
N GLY A 325 -19.64 -15.54 -8.23
CA GLY A 325 -21.08 -15.62 -8.57
C GLY A 325 -21.37 -16.31 -9.89
N ALA A 326 -20.37 -16.60 -10.73
CA ALA A 326 -20.54 -17.56 -11.80
C ALA A 326 -20.34 -18.95 -11.17
N GLY A 327 -21.36 -19.42 -10.45
CA GLY A 327 -21.51 -20.81 -10.09
C GLY A 327 -21.33 -21.63 -11.38
N ARG A 328 -20.41 -22.57 -11.36
CA ARG A 328 -20.43 -23.64 -12.37
C ARG A 328 -21.83 -24.21 -12.31
N HIS A 329 -22.62 -23.93 -13.31
CA HIS A 329 -23.72 -24.84 -13.64
C HIS A 329 -22.97 -26.12 -14.03
N GLU A 330 -22.87 -27.06 -13.07
CA GLU A 330 -22.63 -28.45 -13.41
C GLU A 330 -23.79 -28.87 -14.31
N THR A 331 -23.46 -29.06 -15.59
CA THR A 331 -24.39 -29.62 -16.54
C THR A 331 -24.73 -31.05 -16.09
N GLU A 332 -25.93 -31.51 -16.37
CA GLU A 332 -26.37 -32.88 -16.03
C GLU A 332 -25.41 -33.94 -16.55
N GLU A 333 -24.66 -33.68 -17.61
CA GLU A 333 -23.59 -34.52 -18.15
C GLU A 333 -22.39 -34.72 -17.20
N ASP A 334 -22.04 -33.72 -16.38
CA ASP A 334 -20.93 -33.85 -15.40
C ASP A 334 -21.35 -34.70 -14.18
N ARG A 335 -22.63 -34.79 -13.89
CA ARG A 335 -23.16 -35.65 -12.82
C ARG A 335 -23.23 -37.12 -13.23
N GLU A 336 -23.52 -37.41 -14.48
CA GLU A 336 -23.50 -38.78 -15.00
C GLU A 336 -22.09 -39.35 -15.06
N HIS A 337 -21.08 -38.55 -15.39
CA HIS A 337 -19.69 -38.99 -15.45
C HIS A 337 -19.05 -39.24 -14.08
N HIS A 338 -19.56 -38.63 -13.01
CA HIS A 338 -19.10 -38.90 -11.64
C HIS A 338 -19.80 -40.11 -11.03
N ALA A 339 -21.08 -40.37 -11.41
CA ALA A 339 -21.84 -41.56 -10.95
C ALA A 339 -21.29 -42.86 -11.53
N ASP A 340 -20.70 -42.83 -12.73
CA ASP A 340 -20.10 -43.98 -13.37
C ASP A 340 -18.69 -44.35 -12.86
N ARG A 341 -17.94 -43.37 -12.30
CA ARG A 341 -16.65 -43.63 -11.68
C ARG A 341 -16.75 -44.25 -10.29
N ASP A 342 -17.83 -44.00 -9.54
CA ASP A 342 -18.05 -44.57 -8.21
C ASP A 342 -18.62 -46.02 -8.31
N ARG A 343 -19.11 -46.46 -9.48
CA ARG A 343 -19.53 -47.84 -9.70
C ARG A 343 -18.41 -48.79 -10.08
N ALA A 344 -17.25 -48.29 -10.47
CA ALA A 344 -16.12 -49.10 -10.94
C ALA A 344 -15.11 -49.50 -9.84
N VAL A 345 -15.31 -49.12 -8.58
CA VAL A 345 -14.39 -49.46 -7.48
C VAL A 345 -15.15 -50.14 -6.34
N ARG A 346 -15.58 -51.40 -6.59
CA ARG A 346 -15.85 -52.35 -5.52
C ARG A 346 -15.13 -53.64 -5.80
N PRO A 347 -14.12 -54.03 -5.03
CA PRO A 347 -13.60 -55.40 -5.06
C PRO A 347 -14.55 -56.31 -4.23
N ASP A 348 -14.84 -57.44 -4.83
CA ASP A 348 -15.43 -58.61 -4.21
C ASP A 348 -14.58 -59.11 -3.03
N ASP A 349 -15.18 -59.26 -1.86
CA ASP A 349 -14.62 -60.06 -0.80
C ASP A 349 -15.69 -61.04 -0.27
N ARG A 350 -15.64 -62.19 -0.84
CA ARG A 350 -16.26 -63.41 -0.23
C ARG A 350 -15.12 -64.29 0.30
N ALA A 351 -15.31 -64.66 1.54
CA ALA A 351 -14.92 -65.90 2.20
C ALA A 351 -14.01 -65.76 3.42
N GLY A 352 -14.49 -66.32 4.53
CA GLY A 352 -13.64 -66.72 5.63
C GLY A 352 -14.33 -66.73 7.01
N ARG A 353 -15.06 -67.75 7.26
CA ARG A 353 -15.64 -68.11 8.60
C ARG A 353 -14.56 -68.31 9.66
N GLY A 354 -14.83 -67.94 10.91
CA GLY A 354 -14.04 -68.41 12.06
C GLY A 354 -14.52 -67.76 13.36
N ARG A 355 -15.28 -68.51 14.10
CA ARG A 355 -15.77 -68.31 15.48
C ARG A 355 -14.71 -68.64 16.54
N PRO A 356 -15.02 -68.58 17.84
CA PRO A 356 -14.66 -67.54 18.82
C PRO A 356 -13.83 -68.14 20.01
N LEU A 357 -13.43 -67.32 20.97
CA LEU A 357 -13.23 -67.73 22.40
C LEU A 357 -12.74 -66.49 23.21
N ARG A 358 -13.61 -66.04 24.13
CA ARG A 358 -13.52 -66.18 25.59
C ARG A 358 -12.27 -65.54 26.21
N ASP A 359 -12.48 -64.57 26.99
CA ASP A 359 -12.83 -64.49 28.40
C ASP A 359 -11.65 -64.02 29.27
N THR A 360 -12.02 -63.31 30.33
CA THR A 360 -11.28 -63.01 31.56
C THR A 360 -10.30 -61.81 31.46
N GLY A 361 -10.30 -60.84 32.33
CA GLY A 361 -10.91 -60.65 33.61
C GLY A 361 -10.13 -59.58 34.33
N THR A 362 -10.85 -58.87 35.20
CA THR A 362 -10.40 -58.31 36.47
C THR A 362 -9.26 -57.27 36.48
N ALA A 363 -9.49 -56.10 36.91
CA ALA A 363 -9.80 -55.57 38.22
C ALA A 363 -8.68 -54.63 38.75
N ALA A 364 -9.13 -53.55 39.35
CA ALA A 364 -8.54 -52.82 40.49
C ALA A 364 -7.23 -52.04 40.25
N GLY A 365 -7.11 -50.87 40.66
CA GLY A 365 -7.48 -50.16 41.82
C GLY A 365 -6.44 -49.07 42.12
N GLY A 366 -6.88 -48.06 42.79
CA GLY A 366 -6.12 -47.27 43.73
C GLY A 366 -5.28 -46.14 43.13
N GLY A 367 -5.49 -44.91 43.40
CA GLY A 367 -5.62 -44.30 44.71
C GLY A 367 -4.44 -43.41 45.01
N GLY A 368 -4.70 -42.21 45.43
CA GLY A 368 -3.71 -41.38 46.14
C GLY A 368 -3.39 -40.05 45.45
N ARG A 369 -4.07 -38.95 45.79
CA ARG A 369 -3.74 -37.98 46.85
C ARG A 369 -2.26 -37.55 46.83
N VAL A 370 -1.91 -36.31 46.79
CA VAL A 370 -2.04 -35.17 47.69
C VAL A 370 -0.88 -34.16 47.41
N ARG A 371 -1.21 -32.86 47.39
CA ARG A 371 -0.47 -31.67 47.87
C ARG A 371 0.96 -31.40 47.28
N ARG A 372 1.25 -30.25 46.77
CA ARG A 372 1.19 -28.87 47.31
C ARG A 372 1.06 -27.86 46.20
#